data_3ff65242cc0c72bbb56b7dc6e7888203
#
_entry.id   3ff65242cc0c72bbb56b7dc6e7888203
#
_cell.length_a   1.000
_cell.length_b   1.000
_cell.length_c   1.000
_cell.angle_alpha   90.00
_cell.angle_beta   90.00
_cell.angle_gamma   90.00
#
_symmetry.space_group_name_H-M   'P 1'
#
loop_
_entity.id
_entity.type
_entity.pdbx_description
1 polymer ?
#
loop_
_entity_poly.entity_id
_entity_poly.type
_entity_poly.pdbx_seq_one_letter_code
_entity_poly.pdbx_strand_id
1 'polypeptide(L)'
;MFKYDGSDFKILTDHHLGSGHPSVDPKTRYLVSDAYIKQSWIVKNNEIPIRLIDLEKNREYTLCTVLNDVGNEGKMYSESGGSHFKLDPHPAWSRDYQKICFNGAPNGRRQVFIADIQEITNQ
;
A
#
# COMPACT_ATOMS: atom_id res chain seq x y z
N MET A 1 4.92 14.06 -7.61
CA MET A 1 5.25 13.36 -8.87
C MET A 1 6.11 14.26 -9.73
N PHE A 2 7.02 13.71 -10.51
CA PHE A 2 7.91 14.43 -11.44
C PHE A 2 8.32 13.47 -12.56
N LYS A 3 8.82 14.01 -13.66
CA LYS A 3 9.39 13.20 -14.75
C LYS A 3 10.75 12.60 -14.33
N TYR A 4 11.22 11.60 -15.07
CA TYR A 4 12.48 10.91 -14.78
C TYR A 4 13.72 11.84 -14.79
N ASP A 5 13.64 12.96 -15.50
CA ASP A 5 14.69 13.99 -15.56
C ASP A 5 14.58 15.03 -14.43
N GLY A 6 13.63 14.84 -13.49
CA GLY A 6 13.36 15.74 -12.39
C GLY A 6 12.48 16.94 -12.72
N SER A 7 12.08 17.12 -13.97
CA SER A 7 11.18 18.19 -14.38
C SER A 7 9.70 17.88 -14.03
N ASP A 8 8.83 18.85 -14.24
CA ASP A 8 7.38 18.75 -14.03
C ASP A 8 6.98 18.28 -12.61
N PHE A 9 7.68 18.79 -11.60
CA PHE A 9 7.30 18.52 -10.22
C PHE A 9 5.90 19.01 -9.93
N LYS A 10 5.04 18.12 -9.43
CA LYS A 10 3.69 18.47 -8.96
C LYS A 10 3.29 17.66 -7.73
N ILE A 11 2.58 18.30 -6.82
CA ILE A 11 1.88 17.64 -5.73
C ILE A 11 0.59 17.05 -6.31
N LEU A 12 0.36 15.75 -6.09
CA LEU A 12 -0.86 15.08 -6.56
C LEU A 12 -2.04 15.32 -5.61
N THR A 13 -1.75 15.32 -4.30
CA THR A 13 -2.74 15.61 -3.26
C THR A 13 -2.01 16.07 -2.00
N ASP A 14 -2.64 16.95 -1.24
CA ASP A 14 -2.28 17.40 0.10
C ASP A 14 -3.36 17.04 1.14
N HIS A 15 -4.45 16.44 0.69
CA HIS A 15 -5.58 16.05 1.55
C HIS A 15 -5.42 14.66 2.16
N HIS A 16 -4.77 13.74 1.45
CA HIS A 16 -4.61 12.36 1.87
C HIS A 16 -3.20 12.13 2.42
N LEU A 17 -3.04 12.42 3.70
CA LEU A 17 -1.75 12.30 4.38
C LEU A 17 -1.37 10.82 4.54
N GLY A 18 -0.08 10.60 4.58
CA GLY A 18 0.50 9.30 4.85
C GLY A 18 1.87 9.13 4.23
N SER A 19 2.53 8.08 4.66
CA SER A 19 3.71 7.55 4.02
C SER A 19 3.48 6.07 3.75
N GLY A 20 4.17 5.53 2.79
CA GLY A 20 4.03 4.16 2.34
C GLY A 20 4.65 4.03 0.95
N HIS A 21 4.11 3.13 0.17
CA HIS A 21 4.59 2.81 -1.16
C HIS A 21 3.52 3.20 -2.21
N PRO A 22 3.48 4.50 -2.58
CA PRO A 22 2.47 4.97 -3.52
C PRO A 22 2.77 4.51 -4.95
N SER A 23 1.71 4.13 -5.67
CA SER A 23 1.74 3.82 -7.09
C SER A 23 0.53 4.46 -7.77
N VAL A 24 0.77 5.16 -8.87
CA VAL A 24 -0.24 5.94 -9.58
C VAL A 24 -0.60 5.24 -10.89
N ASP A 25 -1.88 5.23 -11.25
CA ASP A 25 -2.33 4.75 -12.55
C ASP A 25 -1.87 5.69 -13.69
N PRO A 26 -1.78 5.24 -14.95
CA PRO A 26 -1.25 6.05 -16.05
C PRO A 26 -2.10 7.28 -16.40
N LYS A 27 -3.38 7.25 -16.06
CA LYS A 27 -4.29 8.41 -16.25
C LYS A 27 -4.14 9.44 -15.12
N THR A 28 -3.36 9.13 -14.08
CA THR A 28 -3.16 9.98 -12.89
C THR A 28 -4.48 10.27 -12.16
N ARG A 29 -5.44 9.36 -12.25
CA ARG A 29 -6.72 9.46 -11.55
C ARG A 29 -6.69 8.75 -10.20
N TYR A 30 -6.09 7.57 -10.14
CA TYR A 30 -6.05 6.76 -8.94
C TYR A 30 -4.63 6.59 -8.42
N LEU A 31 -4.48 6.71 -7.10
CA LEU A 31 -3.26 6.39 -6.39
C LEU A 31 -3.56 5.26 -5.41
N VAL A 32 -2.82 4.16 -5.50
CA VAL A 32 -2.82 3.11 -4.48
C VAL A 32 -1.61 3.27 -3.58
N SER A 33 -1.79 3.06 -2.27
CA SER A 33 -0.70 3.10 -1.29
C SER A 33 -1.03 2.19 -0.11
N ASP A 34 -0.01 1.78 0.60
CA ASP A 34 -0.10 1.26 1.97
C ASP A 34 0.27 2.36 2.98
N ALA A 35 0.54 1.96 4.22
CA ALA A 35 1.09 2.83 5.24
C ALA A 35 2.21 2.09 6.00
N TYR A 36 3.19 2.84 6.51
CA TYR A 36 4.18 2.24 7.40
C TYR A 36 3.56 1.90 8.75
N ILE A 37 3.91 0.72 9.27
CA ILE A 37 3.34 0.18 10.52
C ILE A 37 3.47 1.11 11.73
N LYS A 38 4.46 2.00 11.73
CA LYS A 38 4.68 2.97 12.81
C LYS A 38 3.71 4.17 12.77
N GLN A 39 2.87 4.28 11.76
CA GLN A 39 1.88 5.35 11.64
C GLN A 39 0.62 5.03 12.45
N SER A 40 0.68 5.22 13.77
CA SER A 40 -0.39 4.87 14.73
C SER A 40 -1.73 5.58 14.48
N TRP A 41 -1.73 6.66 13.71
CA TRP A 41 -2.95 7.40 13.35
C TRP A 41 -3.73 6.73 12.21
N ILE A 42 -3.10 5.86 11.41
CA ILE A 42 -3.73 5.13 10.31
C ILE A 42 -3.66 3.61 10.48
N VAL A 43 -2.59 3.11 11.10
CA VAL A 43 -2.39 1.68 11.38
C VAL A 43 -2.88 1.37 12.79
N LYS A 44 -3.84 0.46 12.92
CA LYS A 44 -4.38 0.00 14.20
C LYS A 44 -4.19 -1.51 14.33
N ASN A 45 -3.85 -1.97 15.52
CA ASN A 45 -3.70 -3.41 15.81
C ASN A 45 -2.76 -4.16 14.84
N ASN A 46 -1.71 -3.51 14.35
CA ASN A 46 -0.82 -4.04 13.31
C ASN A 46 -1.51 -4.33 11.96
N GLU A 47 -2.69 -3.79 11.73
CA GLU A 47 -3.41 -3.88 10.46
C GLU A 47 -3.08 -2.68 9.60
N ILE A 48 -2.43 -2.93 8.46
CA ILE A 48 -2.02 -1.90 7.50
C ILE A 48 -3.10 -1.76 6.43
N PRO A 49 -3.69 -0.59 6.23
CA PRO A 49 -4.68 -0.39 5.18
C PRO A 49 -4.04 -0.38 3.79
N ILE A 50 -4.69 -1.02 2.84
CA ILE A 50 -4.47 -0.83 1.41
C ILE A 50 -5.44 0.25 0.96
N ARG A 51 -4.89 1.39 0.58
CA ARG A 51 -5.61 2.63 0.31
C ARG A 51 -5.71 2.86 -1.18
N LEU A 52 -6.89 3.16 -1.67
CA LEU A 52 -7.13 3.65 -3.04
C LEU A 52 -7.66 5.08 -2.95
N ILE A 53 -6.97 6.01 -3.57
CA ILE A 53 -7.30 7.43 -3.55
C ILE A 53 -7.72 7.84 -4.96
N ASP A 54 -8.97 8.29 -5.11
CA ASP A 54 -9.47 8.95 -6.32
C ASP A 54 -9.05 10.42 -6.26
N LEU A 55 -8.06 10.78 -7.06
CA LEU A 55 -7.47 12.12 -7.09
C LEU A 55 -8.39 13.16 -7.72
N GLU A 56 -9.30 12.74 -8.60
CA GLU A 56 -10.28 13.64 -9.22
C GLU A 56 -11.41 14.00 -8.25
N LYS A 57 -11.93 12.99 -7.54
CA LYS A 57 -13.04 13.17 -6.58
C LYS A 57 -12.54 13.56 -5.19
N ASN A 58 -11.22 13.60 -4.97
CA ASN A 58 -10.59 13.81 -3.67
C ASN A 58 -11.16 12.87 -2.60
N ARG A 59 -11.23 11.58 -2.91
CA ARG A 59 -11.86 10.56 -2.08
C ARG A 59 -10.94 9.38 -1.84
N GLU A 60 -10.92 8.92 -0.61
CA GLU A 60 -10.13 7.74 -0.21
C GLU A 60 -11.04 6.56 0.11
N TYR A 61 -10.62 5.39 -0.34
CA TYR A 61 -11.21 4.09 -0.01
C TYR A 61 -10.15 3.21 0.66
N THR A 62 -10.53 2.54 1.73
CA THR A 62 -9.76 1.42 2.27
C THR A 62 -10.26 0.15 1.59
N LEU A 63 -9.44 -0.43 0.72
CA LEU A 63 -9.80 -1.66 0.00
C LEU A 63 -9.88 -2.86 0.95
N CYS A 64 -8.87 -2.98 1.80
CA CYS A 64 -8.78 -3.99 2.85
C CYS A 64 -7.72 -3.56 3.87
N THR A 65 -7.62 -4.29 4.96
CA THR A 65 -6.49 -4.20 5.90
C THR A 65 -5.66 -5.48 5.82
N VAL A 66 -4.36 -5.33 5.99
CA VAL A 66 -3.39 -6.43 5.95
C VAL A 66 -2.75 -6.58 7.31
N LEU A 67 -2.88 -7.75 7.91
CA LEU A 67 -2.18 -8.06 9.16
C LEU A 67 -0.67 -8.19 8.88
N ASN A 68 0.12 -7.41 9.59
CA ASN A 68 1.58 -7.46 9.53
C ASN A 68 2.13 -8.30 10.70
N ASP A 69 1.63 -9.51 10.84
CA ASP A 69 2.13 -10.47 11.83
C ASP A 69 2.95 -11.54 11.13
N VAL A 70 4.26 -11.38 11.15
CA VAL A 70 5.19 -12.36 10.60
C VAL A 70 5.50 -13.52 11.57
N GLY A 71 4.80 -13.57 12.71
CA GLY A 71 4.89 -14.68 13.66
C GLY A 71 6.29 -14.91 14.24
N ASN A 72 6.56 -16.16 14.62
CA ASN A 72 7.84 -16.55 15.22
C ASN A 72 9.02 -16.50 14.23
N GLU A 73 8.78 -16.59 12.94
CA GLU A 73 9.82 -16.50 11.91
C GLU A 73 10.50 -15.12 11.92
N GLY A 74 9.74 -14.05 12.22
CA GLY A 74 10.28 -12.71 12.41
C GLY A 74 11.20 -12.59 13.64
N LYS A 75 10.97 -13.39 14.69
CA LYS A 75 11.79 -13.39 15.91
C LYS A 75 13.12 -14.09 15.71
N MET A 76 13.17 -15.17 14.95
CA MET A 76 14.42 -15.90 14.68
C MET A 76 15.47 -15.04 13.98
N TYR A 77 15.07 -14.12 13.12
CA TYR A 77 15.99 -13.19 12.45
C TYR A 77 16.45 -12.05 13.36
N SER A 78 15.66 -11.65 14.35
CA SER A 78 16.07 -10.61 15.30
C SER A 78 17.17 -11.07 16.26
N GLU A 79 17.16 -12.35 16.65
CA GLU A 79 18.17 -12.94 17.54
C GLU A 79 19.51 -13.14 16.84
N SER A 80 19.53 -13.27 15.53
CA SER A 80 20.75 -13.42 14.72
C SER A 80 21.35 -12.08 14.26
N GLY A 81 20.82 -10.94 14.71
CA GLY A 81 21.32 -9.61 14.32
C GLY A 81 20.97 -9.19 12.88
N GLY A 82 20.13 -9.96 12.19
CA GLY A 82 19.57 -9.60 10.90
C GLY A 82 18.49 -8.52 10.99
N SER A 83 18.25 -7.81 9.91
CA SER A 83 17.14 -6.86 9.84
C SER A 83 15.82 -7.58 10.13
N HIS A 84 14.99 -6.99 10.99
CA HIS A 84 13.65 -7.49 11.24
C HIS A 84 12.96 -7.79 9.90
N PHE A 85 12.32 -8.94 9.82
CA PHE A 85 11.57 -9.36 8.65
C PHE A 85 10.31 -8.47 8.56
N LYS A 86 10.47 -7.30 7.95
CA LYS A 86 9.34 -6.41 7.71
C LYS A 86 8.54 -6.93 6.54
N LEU A 87 7.26 -7.03 6.73
CA LEU A 87 6.32 -7.23 5.65
C LEU A 87 5.67 -5.88 5.36
N ASP A 88 6.14 -5.21 4.33
CA ASP A 88 5.44 -4.06 3.78
C ASP A 88 4.52 -4.55 2.66
N PRO A 89 3.25 -4.16 2.62
CA PRO A 89 2.30 -4.62 1.61
C PRO A 89 2.70 -4.29 0.18
N HIS A 90 3.32 -3.13 -0.07
CA HIS A 90 3.79 -2.70 -1.39
C HIS A 90 2.74 -2.90 -2.50
N PRO A 91 1.61 -2.19 -2.47
CA PRO A 91 0.58 -2.37 -3.46
C PRO A 91 1.05 -1.95 -4.85
N ALA A 92 0.76 -2.77 -5.84
CA ALA A 92 1.12 -2.55 -7.23
C ALA A 92 -0.06 -2.82 -8.16
N TRP A 93 -0.16 -2.05 -9.24
CA TRP A 93 -1.17 -2.23 -10.27
C TRP A 93 -0.89 -3.45 -11.15
N SER A 94 -1.96 -4.13 -11.59
CA SER A 94 -1.90 -5.03 -12.75
C SER A 94 -1.70 -4.22 -14.05
N ARG A 95 -1.30 -4.89 -15.12
CA ARG A 95 -1.04 -4.22 -16.40
C ARG A 95 -2.27 -3.54 -17.01
N ASP A 96 -3.46 -4.08 -16.72
CA ASP A 96 -4.75 -3.54 -17.17
C ASP A 96 -5.35 -2.51 -16.19
N TYR A 97 -4.68 -2.27 -15.05
CA TYR A 97 -5.10 -1.35 -13.99
C TYR A 97 -6.48 -1.68 -13.37
N GLN A 98 -6.89 -2.94 -13.44
CA GLN A 98 -8.15 -3.42 -12.88
C GLN A 98 -7.98 -4.14 -11.55
N LYS A 99 -6.74 -4.49 -11.22
CA LYS A 99 -6.39 -5.23 -10.00
C LYS A 99 -5.21 -4.60 -9.29
N ILE A 100 -5.18 -4.81 -7.99
CA ILE A 100 -4.05 -4.43 -7.13
C ILE A 100 -3.51 -5.68 -6.48
N CYS A 101 -2.19 -5.88 -6.63
CA CYS A 101 -1.44 -6.94 -6.00
C CYS A 101 -0.70 -6.39 -4.78
N PHE A 102 -0.70 -7.10 -3.65
CA PHE A 102 -0.01 -6.69 -2.44
C PHE A 102 0.39 -7.88 -1.58
N ASN A 103 1.33 -7.67 -0.66
CA ASN A 103 1.79 -8.68 0.28
C ASN A 103 1.01 -8.63 1.59
N GLY A 104 0.86 -9.78 2.25
CA GLY A 104 0.32 -9.90 3.59
C GLY A 104 0.81 -11.15 4.30
N ALA A 105 0.58 -11.25 5.62
CA ALA A 105 0.94 -12.41 6.41
C ALA A 105 -0.16 -12.79 7.41
N PRO A 106 -1.37 -13.18 6.96
CA PRO A 106 -2.51 -13.42 7.84
C PRO A 106 -2.31 -14.59 8.79
N ASN A 107 -1.42 -15.42 8.71
CA ASN A 107 -1.14 -16.55 9.63
C ASN A 107 0.36 -16.69 9.90
N GLY A 108 1.07 -15.56 9.98
CA GLY A 108 2.50 -15.54 10.14
C GLY A 108 3.29 -16.00 8.90
N ARG A 109 2.62 -16.26 7.78
CA ARG A 109 3.24 -16.67 6.51
C ARG A 109 2.98 -15.63 5.44
N ARG A 110 4.04 -15.26 4.73
CA ARG A 110 3.92 -14.34 3.59
C ARG A 110 3.08 -14.95 2.49
N GLN A 111 2.15 -14.15 2.01
CA GLN A 111 1.27 -14.47 0.88
C GLN A 111 1.14 -13.23 0.00
N VAL A 112 0.84 -13.46 -1.27
CA VAL A 112 0.50 -12.42 -2.23
C VAL A 112 -1.00 -12.45 -2.44
N PHE A 113 -1.63 -11.28 -2.35
CA PHE A 113 -3.06 -11.08 -2.54
C PHE A 113 -3.31 -10.27 -3.80
N ILE A 114 -4.48 -10.47 -4.37
CA ILE A 114 -4.96 -9.70 -5.51
C ILE A 114 -6.38 -9.22 -5.17
N ALA A 115 -6.58 -7.91 -5.19
CA ALA A 115 -7.88 -7.27 -5.09
C ALA A 115 -8.35 -6.85 -6.49
N ASP A 116 -9.56 -7.26 -6.88
CA ASP A 116 -10.25 -6.73 -8.05
C ASP A 116 -10.94 -5.42 -7.66
N ILE A 117 -10.70 -4.36 -8.43
CA ILE A 117 -11.19 -3.01 -8.12
C ILE A 117 -12.07 -2.42 -9.23
N GLN A 118 -12.47 -3.23 -10.20
CA GLN A 118 -13.26 -2.76 -11.35
C GLN A 118 -14.55 -2.06 -10.93
N GLU A 119 -15.25 -2.58 -9.91
CA GLU A 119 -16.50 -1.98 -9.42
C GLU A 119 -16.30 -0.57 -8.85
N ILE A 120 -15.11 -0.26 -8.35
CA ILE A 120 -14.78 1.06 -7.80
C ILE A 120 -14.33 2.02 -8.91
N THR A 121 -13.52 1.52 -9.84
CA THR A 121 -12.89 2.36 -10.86
C THR A 121 -13.78 2.65 -12.07
N ASN A 122 -14.85 1.88 -12.26
CA ASN A 122 -15.83 2.07 -13.33
C ASN A 122 -16.99 3.02 -12.92
N GLN A 123 -16.94 3.63 -11.74
CA GLN A 123 -17.88 4.64 -11.26
C GLN A 123 -17.36 6.04 -11.62
#